data_47e3b4f4379eca4428dbe19255b4bb96
#
_entry.id   47e3b4f4379eca4428dbe19255b4bb96
#
_cell.length_a   1.000
_cell.length_b   1.000
_cell.length_c   1.000
_cell.angle_alpha   90.00
_cell.angle_beta   90.00
_cell.angle_gamma   90.00
#
_symmetry.space_group_name_H-M   'P 1'
#
loop_
_entity.id
_entity.type
_entity.pdbx_description
1 polymer ?
#
loop_
_entity_poly.entity_id
_entity_poly.type
_entity_poly.pdbx_seq_one_letter_code
_entity_poly.pdbx_strand_id
1 'polypeptide(L)'
;SVSCAAASPVFNESTLRVASLTFAMLAYGLPVGDPARDKMCEVYQATSAALANPDLILDAGTIYFADPKAPDRLKTLIESTVGRLQVVDKLNIADDGVLAVIESGMMAGFALRPQSVASESQLEKVSNQLVTLTALNSDLYGSPERHPAIQLIELLRLFRSSGFRELVDRIRNTSVPAGGYEANPILSASDVLKLVMKKHKLSEDAAAYYLQLLTLPDPTDKNVGLWNGWTAAA
;
A
#
# COMPACT_ATOMS: atom_id res chain seq x y z
N SER A 1 16.43 20.32 8.65
CA SER A 1 15.32 20.51 9.61
C SER A 1 13.99 20.26 8.90
N VAL A 2 13.20 19.34 9.42
CA VAL A 2 11.86 19.10 8.92
C VAL A 2 10.96 20.23 9.39
N SER A 3 10.45 21.03 8.46
CA SER A 3 9.35 21.93 8.75
C SER A 3 8.03 21.14 8.68
N CYS A 4 7.15 21.26 9.68
CA CYS A 4 5.80 20.69 9.65
C CYS A 4 4.98 21.12 8.41
N ALA A 5 5.38 22.24 7.77
CA ALA A 5 4.75 22.73 6.55
C ALA A 5 5.19 21.97 5.28
N ALA A 6 6.14 21.05 5.39
CA ALA A 6 6.71 20.37 4.22
C ALA A 6 6.07 19.02 3.91
N ALA A 7 5.19 18.48 4.77
CA ALA A 7 4.45 17.27 4.46
C ALA A 7 3.48 17.54 3.29
N SER A 8 3.57 16.73 2.25
CA SER A 8 2.67 16.86 1.10
C SER A 8 1.25 16.49 1.52
N PRO A 9 0.27 17.39 1.44
CA PRO A 9 -1.12 17.06 1.77
C PRO A 9 -1.74 16.05 0.78
N VAL A 10 -1.11 15.85 -0.36
CA VAL A 10 -1.59 14.97 -1.43
C VAL A 10 -1.14 13.52 -1.22
N PHE A 11 0.06 13.32 -0.65
CA PHE A 11 0.62 11.99 -0.43
C PHE A 11 0.53 11.61 1.04
N ASN A 12 -0.49 10.85 1.39
CA ASN A 12 -0.71 10.27 2.70
C ASN A 12 -1.13 8.79 2.56
N GLU A 13 -1.31 8.10 3.68
CA GLU A 13 -1.74 6.70 3.72
C GLU A 13 -3.03 6.47 2.91
N SER A 14 -4.04 7.31 3.10
CA SER A 14 -5.34 7.18 2.43
C SER A 14 -5.23 7.29 0.91
N THR A 15 -4.45 8.25 0.40
CA THR A 15 -4.22 8.43 -1.04
C THR A 15 -3.48 7.23 -1.65
N LEU A 16 -2.43 6.73 -0.99
CA LEU A 16 -1.70 5.56 -1.46
C LEU A 16 -2.55 4.30 -1.43
N ARG A 17 -3.40 4.14 -0.41
CA ARG A 17 -4.34 3.02 -0.31
C ARG A 17 -5.34 3.04 -1.46
N VAL A 18 -5.98 4.18 -1.69
CA VAL A 18 -6.94 4.33 -2.80
C VAL A 18 -6.26 4.06 -4.14
N ALA A 19 -5.07 4.62 -4.38
CA ALA A 19 -4.32 4.39 -5.61
C ALA A 19 -4.01 2.90 -5.82
N SER A 20 -3.53 2.20 -4.78
CA SER A 20 -3.17 0.78 -4.87
C SER A 20 -4.38 -0.12 -5.13
N LEU A 21 -5.48 0.10 -4.40
CA LEU A 21 -6.71 -0.68 -4.56
C LEU A 21 -7.36 -0.42 -5.92
N THR A 22 -7.48 0.84 -6.32
CA THR A 22 -8.06 1.22 -7.62
C THR A 22 -7.25 0.64 -8.76
N PHE A 23 -5.90 0.69 -8.66
CA PHE A 23 -5.03 0.10 -9.65
C PHE A 23 -5.31 -1.40 -9.84
N ALA A 24 -5.32 -2.18 -8.76
CA ALA A 24 -5.56 -3.62 -8.82
C ALA A 24 -6.96 -3.94 -9.36
N MET A 25 -7.99 -3.22 -8.90
CA MET A 25 -9.37 -3.44 -9.35
C MET A 25 -9.54 -3.14 -10.84
N LEU A 26 -9.01 -2.02 -11.33
CA LEU A 26 -9.16 -1.63 -12.73
C LEU A 26 -8.31 -2.49 -13.67
N ALA A 27 -7.12 -2.93 -13.21
CA ALA A 27 -6.26 -3.81 -13.98
C ALA A 27 -6.95 -5.13 -14.39
N TYR A 28 -7.74 -5.70 -13.49
CA TYR A 28 -8.46 -6.97 -13.70
C TYR A 28 -9.91 -6.78 -14.11
N GLY A 29 -10.55 -5.70 -13.67
CA GLY A 29 -11.98 -5.45 -13.90
C GLY A 29 -12.30 -4.80 -15.24
N LEU A 30 -11.32 -4.16 -15.91
CA LEU A 30 -11.52 -3.52 -17.20
C LEU A 30 -10.92 -4.35 -18.35
N PRO A 31 -11.54 -4.34 -19.54
CA PRO A 31 -11.02 -5.05 -20.70
C PRO A 31 -9.76 -4.38 -21.24
N VAL A 32 -8.95 -5.14 -21.97
CA VAL A 32 -7.78 -4.64 -22.70
C VAL A 32 -8.25 -3.63 -23.76
N GLY A 33 -7.59 -2.46 -23.79
CA GLY A 33 -7.94 -1.35 -24.66
C GLY A 33 -8.90 -0.33 -24.01
N ASP A 34 -9.33 -0.56 -22.77
CA ASP A 34 -10.05 0.48 -22.01
C ASP A 34 -9.06 1.60 -21.60
N PRO A 35 -9.34 2.88 -21.96
CA PRO A 35 -8.42 3.97 -21.64
C PRO A 35 -8.15 4.18 -20.14
N ALA A 36 -9.10 3.83 -19.27
CA ALA A 36 -8.91 3.97 -17.83
C ALA A 36 -7.90 2.93 -17.31
N ARG A 37 -7.85 1.74 -17.91
CA ARG A 37 -6.84 0.71 -17.59
C ARG A 37 -5.43 1.16 -17.93
N ASP A 38 -5.25 1.77 -19.10
CA ASP A 38 -3.94 2.28 -19.52
C ASP A 38 -3.49 3.46 -18.66
N LYS A 39 -4.42 4.32 -18.26
CA LYS A 39 -4.17 5.46 -17.38
C LYS A 39 -3.63 5.05 -16.01
N MET A 40 -3.97 3.87 -15.52
CA MET A 40 -3.45 3.37 -14.25
C MET A 40 -1.94 3.16 -14.27
N CYS A 41 -1.37 2.77 -15.41
CA CYS A 41 0.08 2.65 -15.55
C CYS A 41 0.78 4.01 -15.41
N GLU A 42 0.19 5.07 -15.94
CA GLU A 42 0.70 6.44 -15.77
C GLU A 42 0.62 6.89 -14.31
N VAL A 43 -0.49 6.61 -13.63
CA VAL A 43 -0.67 6.90 -12.20
C VAL A 43 0.38 6.17 -11.36
N TYR A 44 0.62 4.89 -11.62
CA TYR A 44 1.67 4.14 -10.94
C TYR A 44 3.06 4.76 -11.14
N GLN A 45 3.40 5.15 -12.37
CA GLN A 45 4.69 5.76 -12.67
C GLN A 45 4.84 7.12 -11.99
N ALA A 46 3.81 7.96 -12.05
CA ALA A 46 3.82 9.27 -11.39
C ALA A 46 3.97 9.12 -9.88
N THR A 47 3.25 8.16 -9.27
CA THR A 47 3.36 7.87 -7.84
C THR A 47 4.75 7.33 -7.48
N SER A 48 5.29 6.41 -8.27
CA SER A 48 6.64 5.86 -8.05
C SER A 48 7.72 6.95 -8.15
N ALA A 49 7.59 7.84 -9.13
CA ALA A 49 8.50 8.98 -9.29
C ALA A 49 8.39 9.96 -8.09
N ALA A 50 7.18 10.24 -7.62
CA ALA A 50 6.97 11.07 -6.45
C ALA A 50 7.58 10.44 -5.18
N LEU A 51 7.40 9.12 -4.97
CA LEU A 51 7.99 8.40 -3.83
C LEU A 51 9.53 8.31 -3.89
N ALA A 52 10.13 8.52 -5.05
CA ALA A 52 11.57 8.61 -5.23
C ALA A 52 12.12 10.03 -5.04
N ASN A 53 11.25 11.04 -4.94
CA ASN A 53 11.67 12.43 -4.72
C ASN A 53 12.27 12.59 -3.32
N PRO A 54 13.51 13.06 -3.17
CA PRO A 54 14.18 13.26 -1.88
C PRO A 54 13.50 14.32 -1.00
N ASP A 55 12.78 15.26 -1.60
CA ASP A 55 12.11 16.35 -0.90
C ASP A 55 10.69 15.95 -0.44
N LEU A 56 10.20 14.79 -0.86
CA LEU A 56 8.88 14.33 -0.42
C LEU A 56 8.91 13.90 1.04
N ILE A 57 7.99 14.45 1.81
CA ILE A 57 7.69 14.05 3.18
C ILE A 57 6.24 13.58 3.23
N LEU A 58 6.03 12.36 3.70
CA LEU A 58 4.71 11.78 3.91
C LEU A 58 4.25 12.06 5.35
N ASP A 59 3.01 12.51 5.49
CA ASP A 59 2.31 12.47 6.77
C ASP A 59 1.95 11.01 7.08
N ALA A 60 2.53 10.48 8.14
CA ALA A 60 2.29 9.13 8.61
C ALA A 60 1.29 9.09 9.78
N GLY A 61 0.57 10.18 10.01
CA GLY A 61 -0.47 10.26 11.01
C GLY A 61 -0.01 10.79 12.37
N THR A 62 -0.94 10.80 13.31
CA THR A 62 -0.77 11.41 14.63
C THR A 62 -1.34 10.50 15.72
N ILE A 63 -0.67 10.43 16.86
CA ILE A 63 -1.19 9.83 18.10
C ILE A 63 -1.60 10.90 19.10
N TYR A 64 -2.66 10.61 19.86
CA TYR A 64 -3.18 11.47 20.91
C TYR A 64 -3.18 10.72 22.23
N PHE A 65 -2.84 11.39 23.30
CA PHE A 65 -2.75 10.81 24.63
C PHE A 65 -3.80 11.42 25.56
N ALA A 66 -4.56 10.56 26.25
CA ALA A 66 -5.48 10.97 27.29
C ALA A 66 -4.80 11.04 28.68
N ASP A 67 -3.73 10.25 28.89
CA ASP A 67 -2.99 10.23 30.15
C ASP A 67 -2.03 11.43 30.26
N PRO A 68 -2.17 12.29 31.29
CA PRO A 68 -1.29 13.42 31.51
C PRO A 68 0.20 13.07 31.71
N LYS A 69 0.51 11.82 32.04
CA LYS A 69 1.90 11.33 32.18
C LYS A 69 2.46 10.74 30.88
N ALA A 70 1.64 10.59 29.86
CA ALA A 70 2.07 10.04 28.58
C ALA A 70 3.16 10.88 27.90
N PRO A 71 3.15 12.23 27.93
CA PRO A 71 4.18 13.03 27.28
C PRO A 71 5.60 12.73 27.74
N ASP A 72 5.83 12.54 29.03
CA ASP A 72 7.19 12.25 29.56
C ASP A 72 7.66 10.85 29.13
N ARG A 73 6.76 9.87 29.18
CA ARG A 73 7.02 8.50 28.71
C ARG A 73 7.31 8.51 27.20
N LEU A 74 6.53 9.29 26.43
CA LEU A 74 6.72 9.43 25.00
C LEU A 74 8.06 10.05 24.65
N LYS A 75 8.48 11.12 25.34
CA LYS A 75 9.79 11.75 25.11
C LYS A 75 10.92 10.75 25.32
N THR A 76 10.90 10.01 26.42
CA THR A 76 11.90 8.96 26.69
C THR A 76 11.90 7.90 25.58
N LEU A 77 10.72 7.52 25.11
CA LEU A 77 10.58 6.52 24.06
C LEU A 77 11.07 7.02 22.71
N ILE A 78 10.74 8.27 22.35
CA ILE A 78 11.24 8.93 21.13
C ILE A 78 12.77 8.99 21.14
N GLU A 79 13.38 9.42 22.26
CA GLU A 79 14.83 9.54 22.36
C GLU A 79 15.54 8.18 22.23
N SER A 80 14.95 7.12 22.76
CA SER A 80 15.50 5.77 22.64
C SER A 80 15.28 5.12 21.27
N THR A 81 14.25 5.56 20.53
CA THR A 81 13.79 4.89 19.30
C THR A 81 14.23 5.63 18.03
N VAL A 82 14.11 6.95 18.01
CA VAL A 82 14.39 7.80 16.85
C VAL A 82 15.64 8.63 17.05
N GLY A 83 15.79 9.27 18.21
CA GLY A 83 16.94 10.08 18.54
C GLY A 83 16.58 11.27 19.42
N ARG A 84 17.62 12.08 19.74
CA ARG A 84 17.48 13.19 20.66
C ARG A 84 16.45 14.23 20.19
N LEU A 85 15.57 14.60 21.10
CA LEU A 85 14.61 15.70 20.89
C LEU A 85 15.30 17.05 20.85
N GLN A 86 14.98 17.83 19.86
CA GLN A 86 15.42 19.23 19.68
C GLN A 86 14.21 20.14 19.67
N VAL A 87 14.34 21.32 20.26
CA VAL A 87 13.27 22.32 20.23
C VAL A 87 13.44 23.18 18.98
N VAL A 88 12.44 23.13 18.09
CA VAL A 88 12.38 23.93 16.87
C VAL A 88 11.00 24.60 16.84
N ASP A 89 10.95 25.92 16.81
CA ASP A 89 9.69 26.69 16.77
C ASP A 89 8.66 26.28 17.83
N LYS A 90 9.11 26.03 19.06
CA LYS A 90 8.32 25.56 20.22
C LYS A 90 7.82 24.12 20.12
N LEU A 91 8.22 23.36 19.14
CA LEU A 91 7.93 21.93 18.99
C LEU A 91 9.16 21.10 19.37
N ASN A 92 8.92 19.95 19.98
CA ASN A 92 9.98 18.96 20.22
C ASN A 92 10.05 18.04 19.01
N ILE A 93 11.19 18.00 18.31
CA ILE A 93 11.38 17.21 17.09
C ILE A 93 12.55 16.26 17.29
N ALA A 94 12.34 14.98 17.02
CA ALA A 94 13.39 14.00 16.80
C ALA A 94 13.36 13.57 15.33
N ASP A 95 14.52 13.42 14.69
CA ASP A 95 14.64 13.10 13.27
C ASP A 95 15.90 12.26 13.06
N ASP A 96 15.74 11.01 12.59
CA ASP A 96 16.84 10.11 12.27
C ASP A 96 17.22 10.11 10.77
N GLY A 97 16.66 11.04 10.00
CA GLY A 97 16.86 11.15 8.55
C GLY A 97 15.85 10.33 7.74
N VAL A 98 15.10 9.45 8.37
CA VAL A 98 14.06 8.59 7.76
C VAL A 98 12.70 8.91 8.35
N LEU A 99 12.58 8.79 9.67
CA LEU A 99 11.38 9.09 10.46
C LEU A 99 11.63 10.33 11.29
N ALA A 100 10.74 11.31 11.17
CA ALA A 100 10.70 12.43 12.11
C ALA A 100 9.45 12.30 12.99
N VAL A 101 9.62 12.57 14.28
CA VAL A 101 8.55 12.60 15.28
C VAL A 101 8.46 14.01 15.83
N ILE A 102 7.27 14.57 15.79
CA ILE A 102 6.98 15.94 16.23
C ILE A 102 6.06 15.83 17.44
N GLU A 103 6.62 16.08 18.63
CA GLU A 103 5.88 16.03 19.89
C GLU A 103 5.41 17.44 20.27
N SER A 104 4.13 17.55 20.62
CA SER A 104 3.50 18.79 21.11
C SER A 104 2.52 18.46 22.22
N GLY A 105 3.00 18.35 23.44
CA GLY A 105 2.18 18.07 24.63
C GLY A 105 1.47 16.71 24.54
N MET A 106 0.15 16.75 24.31
CA MET A 106 -0.72 15.56 24.30
C MET A 106 -0.78 14.86 22.94
N MET A 107 0.08 15.23 21.99
CA MET A 107 0.09 14.64 20.65
C MET A 107 1.52 14.42 20.14
N ALA A 108 1.67 13.42 19.25
CA ALA A 108 2.86 13.29 18.42
C ALA A 108 2.46 12.96 16.98
N GLY A 109 2.98 13.74 16.05
CA GLY A 109 2.87 13.51 14.61
C GLY A 109 4.09 12.76 14.08
N PHE A 110 3.88 11.95 13.05
CA PHE A 110 4.93 11.21 12.37
C PHE A 110 5.08 11.69 10.94
N ALA A 111 6.32 11.93 10.53
CA ALA A 111 6.67 12.31 9.17
C ALA A 111 7.73 11.35 8.61
N LEU A 112 7.51 10.79 7.42
CA LEU A 112 8.35 9.79 6.81
C LEU A 112 8.94 10.30 5.49
N ARG A 113 10.25 10.07 5.28
CA ARG A 113 10.90 10.26 3.97
C ARG A 113 10.88 8.95 3.19
N PRO A 114 9.98 8.80 2.20
CA PRO A 114 9.79 7.51 1.54
C PRO A 114 11.04 7.05 0.80
N GLN A 115 11.80 7.94 0.19
CA GLN A 115 13.02 7.57 -0.52
C GLN A 115 14.10 6.95 0.39
N SER A 116 14.10 7.29 1.68
CA SER A 116 15.05 6.74 2.67
C SER A 116 14.69 5.34 3.16
N VAL A 117 13.54 4.79 2.76
CA VAL A 117 13.10 3.41 3.09
C VAL A 117 13.05 2.54 1.84
N ALA A 118 14.13 2.54 1.06
CA ALA A 118 14.18 1.85 -0.23
C ALA A 118 14.33 0.31 -0.11
N SER A 119 14.88 -0.19 1.01
CA SER A 119 15.07 -1.63 1.24
C SER A 119 14.06 -2.20 2.25
N GLU A 120 13.85 -3.51 2.19
CA GLU A 120 12.99 -4.21 3.15
C GLU A 120 13.49 -4.05 4.60
N SER A 121 14.78 -4.10 4.82
CA SER A 121 15.36 -3.93 6.16
C SER A 121 15.13 -2.50 6.71
N GLN A 122 15.11 -1.50 5.86
CA GLN A 122 14.77 -0.12 6.26
C GLN A 122 13.27 0.02 6.57
N LEU A 123 12.39 -0.59 5.76
CA LEU A 123 10.96 -0.64 6.04
C LEU A 123 10.66 -1.35 7.35
N GLU A 124 11.32 -2.48 7.62
CA GLU A 124 11.18 -3.22 8.87
C GLU A 124 11.67 -2.40 10.07
N LYS A 125 12.83 -1.74 9.97
CA LYS A 125 13.33 -0.85 11.02
C LYS A 125 12.30 0.23 11.38
N VAL A 126 11.79 0.95 10.39
CA VAL A 126 10.81 2.02 10.60
C VAL A 126 9.49 1.47 11.13
N SER A 127 9.04 0.32 10.63
CA SER A 127 7.85 -0.35 11.15
C SER A 127 7.99 -0.62 12.64
N ASN A 128 9.11 -1.20 13.08
CA ASN A 128 9.40 -1.48 14.49
C ASN A 128 9.46 -0.21 15.36
N GLN A 129 10.06 0.88 14.82
CA GLN A 129 10.04 2.17 15.49
C GLN A 129 8.61 2.68 15.70
N LEU A 130 7.79 2.65 14.66
CA LEU A 130 6.39 3.10 14.71
C LEU A 130 5.53 2.21 15.61
N VAL A 131 5.68 0.87 15.56
CA VAL A 131 4.99 -0.05 16.47
C VAL A 131 5.31 0.30 17.92
N THR A 132 6.58 0.54 18.25
CA THR A 132 7.02 0.93 19.59
C THR A 132 6.40 2.23 20.05
N LEU A 133 6.38 3.26 19.18
CA LEU A 133 5.84 4.58 19.51
C LEU A 133 4.30 4.55 19.62
N THR A 134 3.61 3.84 18.73
CA THR A 134 2.14 3.78 18.69
C THR A 134 1.55 2.84 19.75
N ALA A 135 2.35 1.93 20.31
CA ALA A 135 1.92 1.04 21.39
C ALA A 135 1.41 1.81 22.64
N LEU A 136 1.90 3.03 22.86
CA LEU A 136 1.39 3.90 23.93
C LEU A 136 -0.07 4.34 23.72
N ASN A 137 -0.61 4.15 22.53
CA ASN A 137 -1.98 4.54 22.17
C ASN A 137 -2.82 3.34 21.69
N SER A 138 -2.47 2.13 22.11
CA SER A 138 -3.18 0.90 21.73
C SER A 138 -4.67 0.90 22.08
N ASP A 139 -5.04 1.61 23.14
CA ASP A 139 -6.45 1.70 23.60
C ASP A 139 -7.37 2.35 22.56
N LEU A 140 -6.85 3.25 21.72
CA LEU A 140 -7.64 3.94 20.70
C LEU A 140 -7.79 3.10 19.41
N TYR A 141 -6.77 2.36 19.03
CA TYR A 141 -6.74 1.61 17.75
C TYR A 141 -6.92 0.10 17.95
N GLY A 142 -6.96 -0.37 19.19
CA GLY A 142 -7.07 -1.79 19.53
C GLY A 142 -5.76 -2.57 19.34
N SER A 143 -4.92 -2.19 18.38
CA SER A 143 -3.56 -2.72 18.21
C SER A 143 -2.71 -1.73 17.41
N PRO A 144 -1.37 -1.71 17.61
CA PRO A 144 -0.45 -0.83 16.87
C PRO A 144 -0.58 -1.00 15.35
N GLU A 145 -0.80 -2.22 14.86
CA GLU A 145 -0.86 -2.55 13.42
C GLU A 145 -2.00 -1.84 12.69
N ARG A 146 -3.03 -1.39 13.42
CA ARG A 146 -4.15 -0.62 12.85
C ARG A 146 -3.85 0.87 12.73
N HIS A 147 -2.73 1.32 13.28
CA HIS A 147 -2.38 2.73 13.20
C HIS A 147 -2.03 3.12 11.75
N PRO A 148 -2.49 4.29 11.24
CA PRO A 148 -2.22 4.75 9.87
C PRO A 148 -0.75 4.75 9.49
N ALA A 149 0.15 5.08 10.44
CA ALA A 149 1.60 5.05 10.22
C ALA A 149 2.12 3.67 9.84
N ILE A 150 1.64 2.61 10.50
CA ILE A 150 2.03 1.23 10.20
C ILE A 150 1.45 0.81 8.86
N GLN A 151 0.19 1.15 8.61
CA GLN A 151 -0.47 0.85 7.33
C GLN A 151 0.22 1.56 6.16
N LEU A 152 0.74 2.76 6.36
CA LEU A 152 1.53 3.46 5.35
C LEU A 152 2.80 2.67 4.97
N ILE A 153 3.50 2.07 5.95
CA ILE A 153 4.67 1.23 5.67
C ILE A 153 4.29 0.01 4.83
N GLU A 154 3.18 -0.66 5.15
CA GLU A 154 2.68 -1.80 4.38
C GLU A 154 2.30 -1.40 2.94
N LEU A 155 1.70 -0.23 2.75
CA LEU A 155 1.40 0.30 1.42
C LEU A 155 2.67 0.63 0.62
N LEU A 156 3.69 1.20 1.25
CA LEU A 156 4.99 1.43 0.60
C LEU A 156 5.66 0.12 0.19
N ARG A 157 5.59 -0.91 1.05
CA ARG A 157 6.08 -2.27 0.76
C ARG A 157 5.35 -2.85 -0.45
N LEU A 158 4.01 -2.81 -0.44
CA LEU A 158 3.17 -3.28 -1.54
C LEU A 158 3.50 -2.56 -2.85
N PHE A 159 3.52 -1.23 -2.82
CA PHE A 159 3.74 -0.39 -4.00
C PHE A 159 5.12 -0.61 -4.65
N ARG A 160 6.12 -0.97 -3.85
CA ARG A 160 7.49 -1.28 -4.30
C ARG A 160 7.75 -2.74 -4.58
N SER A 161 6.79 -3.62 -4.32
CA SER A 161 6.94 -5.05 -4.52
C SER A 161 7.19 -5.39 -5.99
N SER A 162 7.88 -6.50 -6.24
CA SER A 162 8.04 -7.05 -7.59
C SER A 162 6.68 -7.38 -8.20
N GLY A 163 5.77 -7.96 -7.41
CA GLY A 163 4.43 -8.31 -7.88
C GLY A 163 3.62 -7.12 -8.39
N PHE A 164 3.74 -5.95 -7.76
CA PHE A 164 3.05 -4.76 -8.24
C PHE A 164 3.68 -4.22 -9.54
N ARG A 165 5.00 -4.25 -9.67
CA ARG A 165 5.71 -3.90 -10.91
C ARG A 165 5.37 -4.86 -12.05
N GLU A 166 5.37 -6.16 -11.78
CA GLU A 166 4.99 -7.20 -12.76
C GLU A 166 3.55 -7.02 -13.23
N LEU A 167 2.63 -6.61 -12.34
CA LEU A 167 1.27 -6.29 -12.73
C LEU A 167 1.21 -5.11 -13.71
N VAL A 168 1.99 -4.04 -13.46
CA VAL A 168 2.09 -2.89 -14.39
C VAL A 168 2.67 -3.30 -15.73
N ASP A 169 3.76 -4.07 -15.72
CA ASP A 169 4.41 -4.55 -16.93
C ASP A 169 3.48 -5.47 -17.73
N ARG A 170 2.70 -6.30 -17.04
CA ARG A 170 1.71 -7.17 -17.66
C ARG A 170 0.56 -6.37 -18.31
N ILE A 171 0.07 -5.30 -17.67
CA ILE A 171 -0.95 -4.44 -18.28
C ILE A 171 -0.44 -3.82 -19.58
N ARG A 172 0.82 -3.39 -19.63
CA ARG A 172 1.43 -2.78 -20.80
C ARG A 172 1.74 -3.75 -21.93
N ASN A 173 2.18 -4.95 -21.57
CA ASN A 173 2.70 -5.95 -22.49
C ASN A 173 1.80 -7.19 -22.57
N THR A 174 0.49 -7.00 -22.33
CA THR A 174 -0.46 -8.10 -22.28
C THR A 174 -0.56 -8.83 -23.62
N SER A 175 -0.65 -10.16 -23.55
CA SER A 175 -1.02 -11.01 -24.71
C SER A 175 -2.53 -11.19 -24.84
N VAL A 176 -3.31 -10.68 -23.89
CA VAL A 176 -4.76 -10.75 -23.93
C VAL A 176 -5.30 -9.87 -25.04
N PRO A 177 -6.17 -10.38 -25.93
CA PRO A 177 -6.72 -9.60 -27.04
C PRO A 177 -7.54 -8.38 -26.56
N ALA A 178 -7.60 -7.34 -27.40
CA ALA A 178 -8.46 -6.19 -27.14
C ALA A 178 -9.92 -6.63 -26.88
N GLY A 179 -10.52 -6.06 -25.84
CA GLY A 179 -11.85 -6.46 -25.35
C GLY A 179 -11.84 -7.66 -24.38
N GLY A 180 -10.73 -8.41 -24.28
CA GLY A 180 -10.55 -9.48 -23.30
C GLY A 180 -10.12 -8.94 -21.93
N TYR A 181 -10.22 -9.78 -20.91
CA TYR A 181 -9.92 -9.43 -19.52
C TYR A 181 -8.69 -10.19 -19.00
N GLU A 182 -7.79 -9.52 -18.29
CA GLU A 182 -6.71 -10.18 -17.55
C GLU A 182 -7.23 -11.13 -16.47
N ALA A 183 -8.41 -10.84 -15.95
CA ALA A 183 -9.12 -11.71 -15.00
C ALA A 183 -9.55 -13.05 -15.59
N ASN A 184 -9.53 -13.22 -16.92
CA ASN A 184 -9.82 -14.49 -17.59
C ASN A 184 -8.55 -15.34 -17.71
N PRO A 185 -8.36 -16.40 -16.91
CA PRO A 185 -7.14 -17.22 -16.95
C PRO A 185 -6.98 -18.05 -18.23
N ILE A 186 -8.03 -18.25 -19.01
CA ILE A 186 -7.94 -18.89 -20.33
C ILE A 186 -7.09 -18.02 -21.26
N LEU A 187 -7.25 -16.69 -21.18
CA LEU A 187 -6.51 -15.73 -21.99
C LEU A 187 -5.16 -15.34 -21.37
N SER A 188 -5.14 -15.16 -20.07
CA SER A 188 -4.04 -14.50 -19.36
C SER A 188 -3.02 -15.45 -18.72
N ALA A 189 -3.41 -16.71 -18.47
CA ALA A 189 -2.60 -17.66 -17.70
C ALA A 189 -2.82 -19.11 -18.15
N SER A 190 -2.85 -19.35 -19.46
CA SER A 190 -3.19 -20.65 -20.07
C SER A 190 -2.33 -21.82 -19.57
N ASP A 191 -1.05 -21.58 -19.27
CA ASP A 191 -0.16 -22.63 -18.77
C ASP A 191 -0.49 -23.03 -17.33
N VAL A 192 -0.81 -22.07 -16.47
CA VAL A 192 -1.27 -22.33 -15.10
C VAL A 192 -2.63 -23.04 -15.15
N LEU A 193 -3.52 -22.61 -16.03
CA LEU A 193 -4.83 -23.25 -16.25
C LEU A 193 -4.66 -24.73 -16.60
N LYS A 194 -3.79 -25.08 -17.57
CA LYS A 194 -3.51 -26.47 -17.96
C LYS A 194 -2.97 -27.32 -16.81
N LEU A 195 -2.11 -26.74 -15.96
CA LEU A 195 -1.60 -27.41 -14.76
C LEU A 195 -2.74 -27.72 -13.77
N VAL A 196 -3.63 -26.76 -13.53
CA VAL A 196 -4.80 -26.93 -12.64
C VAL A 196 -5.76 -27.98 -13.20
N MET A 197 -6.09 -27.92 -14.50
CA MET A 197 -6.93 -28.92 -15.18
C MET A 197 -6.37 -30.34 -14.99
N LYS A 198 -5.07 -30.51 -15.23
CA LYS A 198 -4.40 -31.81 -15.10
C LYS A 198 -4.39 -32.31 -13.64
N LYS A 199 -4.03 -31.44 -12.70
CA LYS A 199 -3.87 -31.77 -11.27
C LYS A 199 -5.21 -32.15 -10.63
N HIS A 200 -6.25 -31.39 -10.95
CA HIS A 200 -7.57 -31.50 -10.29
C HIS A 200 -8.60 -32.19 -11.17
N LYS A 201 -8.26 -32.63 -12.39
CA LYS A 201 -9.15 -33.26 -13.36
C LYS A 201 -10.40 -32.43 -13.66
N LEU A 202 -10.22 -31.13 -13.77
CA LEU A 202 -11.28 -30.18 -14.06
C LEU A 202 -11.41 -29.91 -15.57
N SER A 203 -12.61 -29.53 -16.01
CA SER A 203 -12.78 -28.88 -17.31
C SER A 203 -12.08 -27.54 -17.38
N GLU A 204 -11.93 -26.98 -18.56
CA GLU A 204 -11.31 -25.66 -18.74
C GLU A 204 -12.05 -24.57 -17.97
N ASP A 205 -13.38 -24.50 -18.11
CA ASP A 205 -14.23 -23.54 -17.42
C ASP A 205 -14.19 -23.72 -15.91
N ALA A 206 -14.23 -24.95 -15.40
CA ALA A 206 -14.15 -25.22 -13.97
C ALA A 206 -12.77 -24.85 -13.39
N ALA A 207 -11.70 -25.06 -14.15
CA ALA A 207 -10.36 -24.64 -13.75
C ALA A 207 -10.19 -23.12 -13.79
N ALA A 208 -10.77 -22.43 -14.78
CA ALA A 208 -10.81 -21.00 -14.87
C ALA A 208 -11.54 -20.39 -13.67
N TYR A 209 -12.73 -20.87 -13.37
CA TYR A 209 -13.52 -20.44 -12.21
C TYR A 209 -12.78 -20.68 -10.89
N TYR A 210 -12.18 -21.86 -10.72
CA TYR A 210 -11.39 -22.18 -9.54
C TYR A 210 -10.23 -21.23 -9.33
N LEU A 211 -9.48 -20.89 -10.39
CA LEU A 211 -8.38 -19.93 -10.31
C LEU A 211 -8.88 -18.53 -9.95
N GLN A 212 -9.98 -18.08 -10.54
CA GLN A 212 -10.57 -16.77 -10.26
C GLN A 212 -11.02 -16.64 -8.81
N LEU A 213 -11.65 -17.69 -8.25
CA LEU A 213 -12.05 -17.72 -6.84
C LEU A 213 -10.86 -17.61 -5.87
N LEU A 214 -9.70 -18.16 -6.24
CA LEU A 214 -8.51 -18.17 -5.37
C LEU A 214 -7.68 -16.88 -5.46
N THR A 215 -7.72 -16.20 -6.59
CA THR A 215 -6.69 -15.18 -6.90
C THR A 215 -7.24 -13.77 -7.08
N LEU A 216 -8.52 -13.62 -7.39
CA LEU A 216 -9.09 -12.30 -7.68
C LEU A 216 -9.90 -11.75 -6.51
N PRO A 217 -9.84 -10.44 -6.30
CA PRO A 217 -10.77 -9.77 -5.42
C PRO A 217 -12.16 -9.75 -6.05
N ASP A 218 -13.20 -9.96 -5.25
CA ASP A 218 -14.62 -9.89 -5.66
C ASP A 218 -15.00 -10.82 -6.86
N PRO A 219 -14.69 -12.13 -6.81
CA PRO A 219 -15.01 -13.08 -7.86
C PRO A 219 -16.49 -13.51 -7.78
N THR A 220 -17.42 -12.57 -7.90
CA THR A 220 -18.85 -12.84 -7.96
C THR A 220 -19.22 -13.53 -9.27
N ASP A 221 -20.30 -14.32 -9.30
CA ASP A 221 -20.78 -14.98 -10.51
C ASP A 221 -20.97 -14.00 -11.67
N LYS A 222 -21.43 -12.77 -11.36
CA LYS A 222 -21.57 -11.70 -12.34
C LYS A 222 -20.23 -11.28 -12.94
N ASN A 223 -19.22 -11.07 -12.10
CA ASN A 223 -17.90 -10.65 -12.54
C ASN A 223 -17.20 -11.75 -13.31
N VAL A 224 -17.26 -12.99 -12.80
CA VAL A 224 -16.70 -14.16 -13.46
C VAL A 224 -17.35 -14.40 -14.84
N GLY A 225 -18.67 -14.31 -14.91
CA GLY A 225 -19.40 -14.41 -16.18
C GLY A 225 -18.96 -13.35 -17.18
N LEU A 226 -18.82 -12.11 -16.73
CA LEU A 226 -18.33 -10.99 -17.56
C LEU A 226 -16.93 -11.25 -18.08
N TRP A 227 -15.99 -11.60 -17.19
CA TRP A 227 -14.58 -11.80 -17.54
C TRP A 227 -14.35 -12.97 -18.52
N ASN A 228 -15.12 -14.04 -18.38
CA ASN A 228 -15.02 -15.22 -19.22
C ASN A 228 -15.92 -15.16 -20.47
N GLY A 229 -16.80 -14.16 -20.57
CA GLY A 229 -17.81 -14.08 -21.65
C GLY A 229 -18.88 -15.16 -21.52
N TRP A 230 -19.13 -15.69 -20.32
CA TRP A 230 -20.16 -16.68 -20.08
C TRP A 230 -21.55 -16.05 -20.03
N THR A 231 -22.51 -16.71 -20.65
CA THR A 231 -23.92 -16.32 -20.56
C THR A 231 -24.57 -16.97 -19.33
N ALA A 232 -25.63 -16.35 -18.81
CA ALA A 232 -26.35 -16.83 -17.62
C ALA A 232 -26.94 -18.26 -17.72
N ALA A 233 -26.77 -18.91 -18.85
CA ALA A 233 -27.26 -20.29 -19.13
C ALA A 233 -26.10 -21.30 -19.27
N ALA A 234 -24.88 -20.93 -18.97
CA ALA A 234 -23.71 -21.81 -19.03
C ALA A 234 -23.41 -22.46 -17.67
#